data_eec4c86060126da30d23b4cbb893ca8f
#
_entry.id   eec4c86060126da30d23b4cbb893ca8f
#
_cell.length_a   1.000
_cell.length_b   1.000
_cell.length_c   1.000
_cell.angle_alpha   90.00
_cell.angle_beta   90.00
_cell.angle_gamma   90.00
#
_symmetry.space_group_name_H-M   'P 1'
#
loop_
_entity.id
_entity.type
_entity.pdbx_description
1 polymer ?
#
loop_
_entity_poly.entity_id
_entity_poly.type
_entity_poly.pdbx_seq_one_letter_code
_entity_poly.pdbx_strand_id
1 'polypeptide(L)'
;MSASLVGSEMCIRDSSYAVYDADGDLITTDQFPYLKGQGKIVCNEELIGFTIERSNPRELKIAVEENARSTHFQFKLTVSNEYESQEIYVDISPSDRYVIDHITYYSLDEDSYEKRIEAKRSFVQPNGWGIDYPCLLSPYENVYHEVMFRSDMPELFQLLGESNLTVEIPSVENGHLQMNGKQVRYTSKQQTLPFSNTEQIEVSIPPYTTQRITVLIEYYWFETRYALYAVHPKTGKRRTINGTLQNKMPAAYYITRENIK
;
A
#
# COMPACT_ATOMS: atom_id res chain seq x y z
N MET A 1 -24.94 29.83 33.38
CA MET A 1 -24.19 30.19 32.14
C MET A 1 -24.10 28.92 31.28
N SER A 2 -24.76 28.85 30.18
CA SER A 2 -24.59 27.75 29.24
C SER A 2 -23.58 28.22 28.19
N ALA A 3 -22.42 27.60 28.13
CA ALA A 3 -21.49 27.80 27.04
C ALA A 3 -21.67 26.71 26.00
N SER A 4 -21.59 27.06 24.75
CA SER A 4 -21.67 26.12 23.63
C SER A 4 -20.31 25.97 22.97
N LEU A 5 -19.99 24.78 22.61
CA LEU A 5 -18.82 24.43 21.77
C LEU A 5 -19.27 24.31 20.32
N VAL A 6 -18.74 25.16 19.48
CA VAL A 6 -18.98 25.08 18.03
C VAL A 6 -17.65 24.75 17.38
N GLY A 7 -17.52 23.61 16.77
CA GLY A 7 -16.40 23.31 15.88
C GLY A 7 -16.61 24.03 14.56
N SER A 8 -15.85 25.10 14.28
CA SER A 8 -15.91 25.78 12.99
C SER A 8 -14.68 25.46 12.16
N GLU A 9 -14.94 25.07 10.90
CA GLU A 9 -13.98 24.87 9.82
C GLU A 9 -12.85 23.87 10.10
N MET A 10 -13.22 22.59 10.20
CA MET A 10 -12.29 21.51 10.00
C MET A 10 -12.32 21.11 8.53
N CYS A 11 -11.22 21.34 7.81
CA CYS A 11 -11.05 20.95 6.40
C CYS A 11 -10.85 19.44 6.23
N ILE A 12 -11.77 18.62 6.73
CA ILE A 12 -11.81 17.19 6.45
C ILE A 12 -13.23 16.90 5.98
N ARG A 13 -13.39 16.75 4.68
CA ARG A 13 -14.71 16.61 4.02
C ARG A 13 -15.49 15.36 4.39
N ASP A 14 -14.85 14.39 5.06
CA ASP A 14 -15.43 13.07 5.31
C ASP A 14 -15.41 12.62 6.78
N SER A 15 -15.03 13.50 7.73
CA SER A 15 -14.96 13.16 9.14
C SER A 15 -16.29 13.33 9.85
N SER A 16 -16.68 12.31 10.61
CA SER A 16 -17.89 12.30 11.41
C SER A 16 -17.53 12.26 12.90
N TYR A 17 -18.06 13.21 13.67
CA TYR A 17 -17.84 13.32 15.11
C TYR A 17 -19.08 12.84 15.86
N ALA A 18 -18.89 12.00 16.87
CA ALA A 18 -19.95 11.61 17.77
C ALA A 18 -20.02 12.58 18.95
N VAL A 19 -21.21 13.11 19.22
CA VAL A 19 -21.46 14.04 20.32
C VAL A 19 -22.30 13.34 21.37
N TYR A 20 -21.84 13.35 22.62
CA TYR A 20 -22.50 12.73 23.76
C TYR A 20 -22.83 13.78 24.81
N ASP A 21 -23.93 13.59 25.54
CA ASP A 21 -24.27 14.41 26.70
C ASP A 21 -23.49 14.06 27.97
N ALA A 22 -23.86 14.66 29.10
CA ALA A 22 -23.19 14.44 30.38
C ALA A 22 -23.44 13.02 30.94
N ASP A 23 -24.53 12.36 30.57
CA ASP A 23 -24.85 11.02 31.00
C ASP A 23 -24.21 9.96 30.10
N GLY A 24 -23.60 10.37 28.98
CA GLY A 24 -22.93 9.52 28.03
C GLY A 24 -23.83 9.02 26.90
N ASP A 25 -25.04 9.57 26.77
CA ASP A 25 -25.95 9.23 25.69
C ASP A 25 -25.60 9.98 24.40
N LEU A 26 -25.62 9.28 23.26
CA LEU A 26 -25.33 9.83 21.94
C LEU A 26 -26.39 10.85 21.54
N ILE A 27 -25.99 12.11 21.37
CA ILE A 27 -26.86 13.20 20.90
C ILE A 27 -26.98 13.20 19.38
N THR A 28 -25.83 13.17 18.69
CA THR A 28 -25.76 13.23 17.22
C THR A 28 -24.41 12.76 16.71
N THR A 29 -24.35 12.51 15.41
CA THR A 29 -23.12 12.31 14.65
C THR A 29 -23.10 13.35 13.53
N ASP A 30 -22.10 14.23 13.49
CA ASP A 30 -22.05 15.35 12.56
C ASP A 30 -20.60 15.66 12.12
N GLN A 31 -20.46 16.26 10.95
CA GLN A 31 -19.19 16.82 10.46
C GLN A 31 -18.82 18.14 11.19
N PHE A 32 -19.83 18.86 11.69
CA PHE A 32 -19.66 20.12 12.44
C PHE A 32 -20.24 19.96 13.85
N PRO A 33 -19.52 19.28 14.74
CA PRO A 33 -20.05 18.92 16.03
C PRO A 33 -20.32 20.14 16.89
N TYR A 34 -21.48 20.12 17.55
CA TYR A 34 -21.91 21.16 18.50
C TYR A 34 -22.29 20.52 19.81
N LEU A 35 -21.69 20.98 20.91
CA LEU A 35 -22.02 20.52 22.25
C LEU A 35 -22.58 21.69 23.08
N LYS A 36 -23.81 21.56 23.54
CA LYS A 36 -24.44 22.50 24.47
C LYS A 36 -24.35 21.96 25.88
N GLY A 37 -23.67 22.70 26.78
CA GLY A 37 -23.55 22.29 28.17
C GLY A 37 -22.37 21.35 28.41
N GLN A 38 -22.58 20.36 29.30
CA GLN A 38 -21.58 19.33 29.61
C GLN A 38 -21.74 18.13 28.68
N GLY A 39 -20.65 17.41 28.44
CA GLY A 39 -20.62 16.24 27.58
C GLY A 39 -19.29 16.11 26.86
N LYS A 40 -19.27 15.36 25.76
CA LYS A 40 -18.04 15.12 24.98
C LYS A 40 -18.28 15.05 23.48
N ILE A 41 -17.25 15.45 22.73
CA ILE A 41 -17.13 15.25 21.28
C ILE A 41 -16.03 14.24 21.04
N VAL A 42 -16.28 13.18 20.30
CA VAL A 42 -15.32 12.10 19.99
C VAL A 42 -15.06 12.07 18.50
N CYS A 43 -13.78 12.17 18.13
CA CYS A 43 -13.27 11.85 16.81
C CYS A 43 -12.59 10.48 16.89
N ASN A 44 -13.09 9.51 16.16
CA ASN A 44 -12.51 8.16 16.10
C ASN A 44 -12.46 7.70 14.65
N GLU A 45 -11.45 8.18 13.95
CA GLU A 45 -11.19 7.84 12.55
C GLU A 45 -9.96 6.94 12.39
N GLU A 46 -9.74 6.44 11.17
CA GLU A 46 -8.66 5.50 10.91
C GLU A 46 -7.27 6.05 11.24
N LEU A 47 -7.05 7.34 11.03
CA LEU A 47 -5.74 7.97 11.21
C LEU A 47 -5.69 9.02 12.31
N ILE A 48 -6.83 9.35 12.94
CA ILE A 48 -6.89 10.36 13.99
C ILE A 48 -7.92 9.99 15.05
N GLY A 49 -7.51 10.05 16.30
CA GLY A 49 -8.38 9.84 17.46
C GLY A 49 -8.16 10.92 18.52
N PHE A 50 -9.23 11.58 18.93
CA PHE A 50 -9.21 12.50 20.08
C PHE A 50 -10.61 12.68 20.67
N THR A 51 -10.66 13.11 21.91
CA THR A 51 -11.88 13.44 22.64
C THR A 51 -11.77 14.84 23.19
N ILE A 52 -12.82 15.64 23.02
CA ILE A 52 -13.00 16.94 23.66
C ILE A 52 -14.11 16.78 24.68
N GLU A 53 -13.78 16.93 25.96
CA GLU A 53 -14.71 16.73 27.07
C GLU A 53 -14.90 18.03 27.84
N ARG A 54 -16.14 18.31 28.18
CA ARG A 54 -16.54 19.36 29.07
C ARG A 54 -17.31 18.79 30.26
N SER A 55 -16.59 18.44 31.31
CA SER A 55 -17.15 17.84 32.52
C SER A 55 -17.74 18.88 33.49
N ASN A 56 -17.32 20.14 33.35
CA ASN A 56 -17.84 21.25 34.17
C ASN A 56 -17.80 22.60 33.38
N PRO A 57 -18.48 23.66 33.86
CA PRO A 57 -18.57 24.92 33.12
C PRO A 57 -17.25 25.69 32.93
N ARG A 58 -16.20 25.32 33.66
CA ARG A 58 -14.91 26.08 33.71
C ARG A 58 -13.77 25.31 33.07
N GLU A 59 -13.98 24.05 32.69
CA GLU A 59 -12.92 23.17 32.24
C GLU A 59 -13.28 22.55 30.88
N LEU A 60 -12.31 22.60 29.98
CA LEU A 60 -12.30 21.88 28.72
C LEU A 60 -11.07 20.98 28.69
N LYS A 61 -11.28 19.69 28.56
CA LYS A 61 -10.23 18.69 28.46
C LYS A 61 -10.15 18.17 27.02
N ILE A 62 -8.95 18.18 26.44
CA ILE A 62 -8.67 17.59 25.15
C ILE A 62 -7.75 16.39 25.39
N ALA A 63 -8.23 15.21 25.11
CA ALA A 63 -7.46 13.97 25.16
C ALA A 63 -7.15 13.50 23.74
N VAL A 64 -5.88 13.42 23.39
CA VAL A 64 -5.42 12.90 22.09
C VAL A 64 -5.10 11.42 22.27
N GLU A 65 -5.74 10.59 21.47
CA GLU A 65 -5.49 9.16 21.44
C GLU A 65 -4.42 8.82 20.41
N GLU A 66 -4.50 9.43 19.22
CA GLU A 66 -3.58 9.16 18.14
C GLU A 66 -3.68 10.21 17.02
N ASN A 67 -2.54 10.60 16.44
CA ASN A 67 -2.46 11.17 15.10
C ASN A 67 -1.51 10.32 14.25
N ALA A 68 -2.06 9.34 13.56
CA ALA A 68 -1.29 8.43 12.71
C ALA A 68 -1.01 9.01 11.30
N ARG A 69 -1.41 10.24 11.02
CA ARG A 69 -1.09 10.96 9.78
C ARG A 69 0.40 11.30 9.73
N SER A 70 0.91 11.55 8.53
CA SER A 70 2.29 12.01 8.32
C SER A 70 2.50 13.49 8.65
N THR A 71 1.42 14.25 8.83
CA THR A 71 1.41 15.68 9.07
C THR A 71 0.69 16.04 10.37
N HIS A 72 0.92 17.22 10.86
CA HIS A 72 0.14 17.80 11.94
C HIS A 72 -1.34 17.85 11.59
N PHE A 73 -2.17 17.55 12.57
CA PHE A 73 -3.62 17.69 12.47
C PHE A 73 -4.04 18.92 13.29
N GLN A 74 -4.64 19.90 12.62
CA GLN A 74 -5.02 21.17 13.22
C GLN A 74 -6.52 21.38 13.14
N PHE A 75 -7.09 21.87 14.23
CA PHE A 75 -8.48 22.29 14.26
C PHE A 75 -8.69 23.48 15.19
N LYS A 76 -9.81 24.17 14.97
CA LYS A 76 -10.23 25.33 15.77
C LYS A 76 -11.49 24.97 16.54
N LEU A 77 -11.49 25.28 17.84
CA LEU A 77 -12.67 25.21 18.71
C LEU A 77 -13.15 26.62 19.00
N THR A 78 -14.46 26.82 18.90
CA THR A 78 -15.09 28.03 19.37
C THR A 78 -15.89 27.75 20.65
N VAL A 79 -15.52 28.39 21.74
CA VAL A 79 -16.23 28.31 23.01
C VAL A 79 -16.98 29.63 23.18
N SER A 80 -18.29 29.59 23.30
CA SER A 80 -19.12 30.78 23.39
C SER A 80 -20.13 30.71 24.54
N ASN A 81 -20.52 31.83 25.05
CA ASN A 81 -21.68 32.04 25.92
C ASN A 81 -22.54 33.18 25.37
N GLU A 82 -23.53 33.64 26.11
CA GLU A 82 -24.45 34.71 25.68
C GLU A 82 -23.77 36.06 25.45
N TYR A 83 -22.54 36.26 25.96
CA TYR A 83 -21.86 37.56 26.02
C TYR A 83 -20.58 37.59 25.19
N GLU A 84 -19.90 36.45 25.07
CA GLU A 84 -18.55 36.40 24.49
C GLU A 84 -18.29 35.07 23.78
N SER A 85 -17.33 35.10 22.87
CA SER A 85 -16.86 33.92 22.13
C SER A 85 -15.32 33.93 22.13
N GLN A 86 -14.72 32.76 22.34
CA GLN A 86 -13.29 32.56 22.33
C GLN A 86 -12.92 31.43 21.38
N GLU A 87 -11.85 31.62 20.60
CA GLU A 87 -11.30 30.62 19.72
C GLU A 87 -10.09 29.97 20.34
N ILE A 88 -10.01 28.65 20.24
CA ILE A 88 -8.87 27.82 20.69
C ILE A 88 -8.35 27.06 19.48
N TYR A 89 -7.08 27.26 19.16
CA TYR A 89 -6.40 26.53 18.08
C TYR A 89 -5.68 25.32 18.70
N VAL A 90 -5.95 24.15 18.15
CA VAL A 90 -5.36 22.88 18.59
C VAL A 90 -4.50 22.34 17.47
N ASP A 91 -3.27 21.99 17.80
CA ASP A 91 -2.30 21.37 16.88
C ASP A 91 -1.85 20.03 17.48
N ILE A 92 -2.19 18.94 16.80
CA ILE A 92 -1.84 17.59 17.20
C ILE A 92 -0.70 17.09 16.31
N SER A 93 0.48 16.94 16.89
CA SER A 93 1.65 16.40 16.21
C SER A 93 1.45 14.93 15.81
N PRO A 94 2.11 14.46 14.75
CA PRO A 94 2.13 13.05 14.39
C PRO A 94 2.61 12.15 15.53
N SER A 95 1.94 11.03 15.74
CA SER A 95 2.37 9.99 16.67
C SER A 95 3.53 9.17 16.09
N ASP A 96 4.13 8.31 16.91
CA ASP A 96 5.10 7.32 16.43
C ASP A 96 4.49 6.41 15.38
N ARG A 97 5.31 5.93 14.44
CA ARG A 97 4.87 5.05 13.36
C ARG A 97 4.72 3.62 13.86
N TYR A 98 3.75 2.93 13.27
CA TYR A 98 3.58 1.51 13.47
C TYR A 98 4.73 0.74 12.83
N VAL A 99 5.06 -0.39 13.41
CA VAL A 99 5.99 -1.36 12.85
C VAL A 99 5.22 -2.59 12.35
N ILE A 100 5.71 -3.21 11.29
CA ILE A 100 5.11 -4.46 10.77
C ILE A 100 5.40 -5.58 11.77
N ASP A 101 4.36 -6.25 12.22
CA ASP A 101 4.45 -7.49 12.99
C ASP A 101 4.59 -8.70 12.03
N HIS A 102 3.60 -8.90 11.16
CA HIS A 102 3.63 -9.92 10.11
C HIS A 102 2.64 -9.59 8.99
N ILE A 103 2.72 -10.35 7.91
CA ILE A 103 1.75 -10.34 6.80
C ILE A 103 1.23 -11.75 6.55
N THR A 104 -0.04 -11.88 6.23
CA THR A 104 -0.67 -13.14 5.81
C THR A 104 -1.28 -12.99 4.44
N TYR A 105 -1.26 -14.05 3.63
CA TYR A 105 -1.88 -14.09 2.32
C TYR A 105 -2.99 -15.12 2.30
N TYR A 106 -4.04 -14.85 1.52
CA TYR A 106 -5.19 -15.73 1.42
C TYR A 106 -5.11 -16.57 0.12
N SER A 107 -5.71 -17.76 0.16
CA SER A 107 -5.89 -18.64 -1.02
C SER A 107 -4.59 -19.03 -1.73
N LEU A 108 -3.48 -19.16 -1.00
CA LEU A 108 -2.22 -19.63 -1.59
C LEU A 108 -2.31 -21.12 -2.01
N ASP A 109 -3.08 -21.92 -1.29
CA ASP A 109 -3.32 -23.34 -1.52
C ASP A 109 -4.16 -23.64 -2.77
N GLU A 110 -4.81 -22.64 -3.34
CA GLU A 110 -5.58 -22.79 -4.57
C GLU A 110 -4.70 -22.76 -5.83
N ASP A 111 -3.39 -22.50 -5.71
CA ASP A 111 -2.43 -22.33 -6.82
C ASP A 111 -2.94 -21.43 -7.94
N SER A 112 -3.66 -20.36 -7.56
CA SER A 112 -4.33 -19.47 -8.49
C SER A 112 -3.33 -18.50 -9.15
N TYR A 113 -2.68 -18.94 -10.23
CA TYR A 113 -1.81 -18.10 -11.04
C TYR A 113 -2.03 -18.36 -12.53
N GLU A 114 -1.73 -17.38 -13.35
CA GLU A 114 -1.79 -17.45 -14.80
C GLU A 114 -0.39 -17.49 -15.40
N LYS A 115 -0.24 -18.22 -16.52
CA LYS A 115 0.93 -18.16 -17.36
C LYS A 115 0.69 -17.14 -18.47
N ARG A 116 1.51 -16.10 -18.54
CA ARG A 116 1.43 -15.07 -19.57
C ARG A 116 2.73 -15.03 -20.36
N ILE A 117 2.61 -15.10 -21.70
CA ILE A 117 3.78 -15.06 -22.59
C ILE A 117 3.81 -13.69 -23.26
N GLU A 118 4.93 -13.00 -23.13
CA GLU A 118 5.15 -11.67 -23.69
C GLU A 118 6.40 -11.63 -24.56
N ALA A 119 6.32 -10.97 -25.71
CA ALA A 119 7.49 -10.70 -26.54
C ALA A 119 8.38 -9.66 -25.86
N LYS A 120 9.59 -10.05 -25.49
CA LYS A 120 10.54 -9.16 -24.82
C LYS A 120 11.43 -8.42 -25.81
N ARG A 121 11.96 -9.13 -26.81
CA ARG A 121 12.85 -8.59 -27.83
C ARG A 121 12.62 -9.29 -29.17
N SER A 122 12.65 -8.53 -30.24
CA SER A 122 12.65 -9.07 -31.61
C SER A 122 13.70 -8.33 -32.43
N PHE A 123 14.51 -9.07 -33.17
CA PHE A 123 15.54 -8.51 -34.04
C PHE A 123 15.77 -9.39 -35.25
N VAL A 124 16.42 -8.82 -36.27
CA VAL A 124 16.71 -9.49 -37.51
C VAL A 124 18.21 -9.81 -37.56
N GLN A 125 18.54 -11.09 -37.80
CA GLN A 125 19.92 -11.56 -37.95
C GLN A 125 20.13 -12.15 -39.35
N PRO A 126 20.91 -11.45 -40.20
CA PRO A 126 21.32 -12.01 -41.50
C PRO A 126 22.55 -12.93 -41.33
N ASN A 127 22.59 -13.99 -42.14
CA ASN A 127 23.77 -14.79 -42.36
C ASN A 127 24.09 -14.84 -43.86
N GLY A 128 25.06 -14.08 -44.32
CA GLY A 128 25.54 -14.07 -45.72
C GLY A 128 26.62 -15.11 -46.03
N TRP A 129 26.96 -15.99 -45.08
CA TRP A 129 28.07 -16.92 -45.20
C TRP A 129 27.57 -18.32 -45.56
N GLY A 130 28.45 -19.12 -46.10
CA GLY A 130 28.14 -20.51 -46.48
C GLY A 130 28.17 -21.53 -45.35
N ILE A 131 28.26 -21.08 -44.14
CA ILE A 131 28.26 -21.89 -42.90
C ILE A 131 27.26 -21.33 -41.91
N ASP A 132 26.84 -22.14 -40.95
CA ASP A 132 26.00 -21.71 -39.85
C ASP A 132 26.67 -20.59 -39.04
N TYR A 133 25.89 -19.56 -38.70
CA TYR A 133 26.33 -18.44 -37.89
C TYR A 133 25.79 -18.55 -36.49
N PRO A 134 26.67 -18.68 -35.45
CA PRO A 134 26.22 -18.73 -34.06
C PRO A 134 25.81 -17.32 -33.57
N CYS A 135 24.59 -17.17 -33.08
CA CYS A 135 24.07 -15.96 -32.48
C CYS A 135 23.87 -16.20 -30.97
N LEU A 136 24.69 -15.53 -30.12
CA LEU A 136 24.56 -15.63 -28.67
C LEU A 136 23.47 -14.70 -28.18
N LEU A 137 22.60 -15.21 -27.32
CA LEU A 137 21.49 -14.49 -26.73
C LEU A 137 21.48 -14.64 -25.20
N SER A 138 21.13 -13.59 -24.52
CA SER A 138 20.78 -13.60 -23.10
C SER A 138 19.25 -13.43 -23.00
N PRO A 139 18.47 -14.51 -22.87
CA PRO A 139 17.00 -14.44 -22.94
C PRO A 139 16.42 -13.53 -21.85
N TYR A 140 17.01 -13.54 -20.66
CA TYR A 140 16.53 -12.78 -19.51
C TYR A 140 17.14 -11.37 -19.38
N GLU A 141 17.82 -10.88 -20.42
CA GLU A 141 18.35 -9.52 -20.44
C GLU A 141 17.21 -8.49 -20.31
N ASN A 142 17.32 -7.59 -19.30
CA ASN A 142 16.31 -6.59 -18.96
C ASN A 142 14.93 -7.19 -18.63
N VAL A 143 14.88 -8.40 -18.11
CA VAL A 143 13.68 -9.03 -17.57
C VAL A 143 13.60 -8.74 -16.07
N TYR A 144 12.42 -8.40 -15.60
CA TYR A 144 12.19 -7.99 -14.23
C TYR A 144 11.03 -8.76 -13.60
N HIS A 145 11.11 -8.89 -12.29
CA HIS A 145 10.01 -9.31 -11.45
C HIS A 145 9.26 -8.05 -10.98
N GLU A 146 7.97 -7.96 -11.24
CA GLU A 146 7.14 -6.82 -10.89
C GLU A 146 6.24 -7.16 -9.71
N VAL A 147 6.24 -6.28 -8.69
CA VAL A 147 5.46 -6.44 -7.46
C VAL A 147 4.73 -5.15 -7.15
N MET A 148 3.46 -5.25 -6.79
CA MET A 148 2.66 -4.10 -6.37
C MET A 148 1.70 -4.48 -5.24
N PHE A 149 1.77 -3.71 -4.14
CA PHE A 149 0.79 -3.75 -3.07
C PHE A 149 -0.26 -2.66 -3.26
N ARG A 150 -1.51 -3.03 -3.15
CA ARG A 150 -2.65 -2.10 -3.12
C ARG A 150 -3.38 -2.30 -1.81
N SER A 151 -3.53 -1.25 -1.01
CA SER A 151 -4.37 -1.28 0.19
C SER A 151 -5.82 -0.96 -0.19
N ASP A 152 -6.76 -1.57 0.49
CA ASP A 152 -8.19 -1.23 0.38
C ASP A 152 -8.45 0.21 0.85
N MET A 153 -7.57 0.71 1.76
CA MET A 153 -7.54 2.08 2.26
C MET A 153 -6.13 2.64 2.06
N PRO A 154 -5.84 3.32 0.93
CA PRO A 154 -4.49 3.76 0.57
C PRO A 154 -3.83 4.68 1.60
N GLU A 155 -4.60 5.44 2.36
CA GLU A 155 -4.13 6.30 3.45
C GLU A 155 -3.46 5.51 4.58
N LEU A 156 -3.79 4.23 4.77
CA LEU A 156 -3.19 3.38 5.81
C LEU A 156 -1.70 3.09 5.57
N PHE A 157 -1.17 3.29 4.36
CA PHE A 157 0.29 3.27 4.16
C PHE A 157 1.01 4.33 5.01
N GLN A 158 0.33 5.41 5.39
CA GLN A 158 0.88 6.44 6.28
C GLN A 158 1.10 5.95 7.72
N LEU A 159 0.40 4.91 8.17
CA LEU A 159 0.62 4.30 9.49
C LEU A 159 2.06 3.83 9.67
N LEU A 160 2.61 3.28 8.61
CA LEU A 160 3.95 2.73 8.58
C LEU A 160 4.93 3.85 8.17
N GLY A 161 6.04 3.99 8.85
CA GLY A 161 7.08 4.96 8.48
C GLY A 161 7.72 4.64 7.12
N GLU A 162 8.54 5.54 6.60
CA GLU A 162 9.24 5.35 5.33
C GLU A 162 10.45 4.38 5.42
N SER A 163 10.86 3.98 6.61
CA SER A 163 12.03 3.14 6.84
C SER A 163 11.78 1.69 6.45
N ASN A 164 12.63 1.16 5.62
CA ASN A 164 12.91 -0.26 5.25
C ASN A 164 11.88 -1.32 5.69
N LEU A 165 10.62 -1.08 5.38
CA LEU A 165 9.55 -2.02 5.66
C LEU A 165 9.63 -3.14 4.62
N THR A 166 10.13 -4.30 4.99
CA THR A 166 10.17 -5.48 4.14
C THR A 166 9.16 -6.51 4.61
N VAL A 167 8.56 -7.19 3.65
CA VAL A 167 7.65 -8.32 3.89
C VAL A 167 8.03 -9.46 2.97
N GLU A 168 7.79 -10.68 3.41
CA GLU A 168 7.90 -11.85 2.55
C GLU A 168 6.72 -11.89 1.58
N ILE A 169 6.97 -12.29 0.33
CA ILE A 169 5.93 -12.47 -0.69
C ILE A 169 5.89 -13.92 -1.19
N PRO A 170 4.70 -14.42 -1.57
CA PRO A 170 4.59 -15.72 -2.20
C PRO A 170 5.23 -15.72 -3.60
N SER A 171 5.69 -16.88 -4.02
CA SER A 171 6.20 -17.16 -5.36
C SER A 171 5.74 -18.53 -5.84
N VAL A 172 5.81 -18.75 -7.17
CA VAL A 172 5.48 -20.04 -7.77
C VAL A 172 6.76 -20.88 -7.84
N GLU A 173 6.76 -22.01 -7.13
CA GLU A 173 7.85 -23.01 -7.14
C GLU A 173 7.29 -24.40 -7.39
N ASN A 174 7.87 -25.13 -8.32
CA ASN A 174 7.42 -26.46 -8.71
C ASN A 174 5.94 -26.55 -9.07
N GLY A 175 5.38 -25.45 -9.60
CA GLY A 175 3.97 -25.38 -9.97
C GLY A 175 3.01 -25.04 -8.82
N HIS A 176 3.52 -24.75 -7.64
CA HIS A 176 2.73 -24.38 -6.47
C HIS A 176 3.03 -22.98 -5.98
N LEU A 177 2.00 -22.27 -5.56
CA LEU A 177 2.11 -20.94 -4.96
C LEU A 177 2.43 -21.08 -3.47
N GLN A 178 3.62 -20.66 -3.07
CA GLN A 178 4.11 -20.85 -1.71
C GLN A 178 5.04 -19.73 -1.23
N MET A 179 5.23 -19.66 0.09
CA MET A 179 6.21 -18.79 0.72
C MET A 179 7.61 -19.41 0.61
N ASN A 180 8.60 -18.63 0.19
CA ASN A 180 9.99 -19.13 -0.01
C ASN A 180 11.05 -18.21 0.56
N GLY A 181 10.69 -17.30 1.45
CA GLY A 181 11.60 -16.36 2.12
C GLY A 181 11.92 -15.11 1.29
N LYS A 182 11.34 -14.93 0.09
CA LYS A 182 11.61 -13.77 -0.74
C LYS A 182 11.08 -12.49 -0.12
N GLN A 183 11.97 -11.58 0.23
CA GLN A 183 11.66 -10.30 0.85
C GLN A 183 11.56 -9.19 -0.18
N VAL A 184 10.53 -8.35 -0.07
CA VAL A 184 10.36 -7.13 -0.87
C VAL A 184 9.94 -5.97 0.03
N ARG A 185 10.15 -4.75 -0.44
CA ARG A 185 9.69 -3.57 0.29
C ARG A 185 8.16 -3.48 0.25
N TYR A 186 7.54 -3.24 1.40
CA TYR A 186 6.11 -2.93 1.45
C TYR A 186 5.89 -1.46 1.11
N THR A 187 5.30 -1.19 -0.04
CA THR A 187 5.05 0.17 -0.54
C THR A 187 3.89 0.17 -1.54
N SER A 188 3.18 1.28 -1.64
CA SER A 188 2.12 1.49 -2.64
C SER A 188 2.64 1.70 -4.08
N LYS A 189 3.95 1.89 -4.25
CA LYS A 189 4.57 2.06 -5.57
C LYS A 189 4.87 0.70 -6.18
N GLN A 190 4.62 0.57 -7.49
CA GLN A 190 5.08 -0.59 -8.25
C GLN A 190 6.60 -0.74 -8.13
N GLN A 191 7.05 -1.93 -7.85
CA GLN A 191 8.47 -2.27 -7.75
C GLN A 191 8.87 -3.16 -8.92
N THR A 192 10.04 -2.87 -9.46
CA THR A 192 10.68 -3.64 -10.52
C THR A 192 11.98 -4.20 -9.95
N LEU A 193 12.00 -5.50 -9.68
CA LEU A 193 13.12 -6.19 -9.07
C LEU A 193 13.95 -6.88 -10.16
N PRO A 194 15.29 -6.80 -10.13
CA PRO A 194 16.13 -7.52 -11.06
C PRO A 194 15.86 -9.03 -11.01
N PHE A 195 15.80 -9.66 -12.18
CA PHE A 195 15.78 -11.11 -12.29
C PHE A 195 17.21 -11.61 -12.55
N SER A 196 17.80 -12.25 -11.56
CA SER A 196 19.21 -12.64 -11.57
C SER A 196 19.46 -13.94 -12.34
N ASN A 197 19.04 -14.01 -13.59
CA ASN A 197 19.36 -15.13 -14.48
C ASN A 197 20.28 -14.63 -15.58
N THR A 198 21.51 -15.16 -15.62
CA THR A 198 22.59 -14.81 -16.59
C THR A 198 22.75 -15.86 -17.68
N GLU A 199 21.74 -16.72 -17.87
CA GLU A 199 21.76 -17.76 -18.87
C GLU A 199 22.02 -17.17 -20.27
N GLN A 200 22.92 -17.83 -21.00
CA GLN A 200 23.23 -17.54 -22.41
C GLN A 200 22.92 -18.76 -23.23
N ILE A 201 22.31 -18.53 -24.38
CA ILE A 201 22.01 -19.57 -25.35
C ILE A 201 22.60 -19.22 -26.71
N GLU A 202 22.91 -20.22 -27.50
CA GLU A 202 23.32 -20.09 -28.89
C GLU A 202 22.18 -20.46 -29.82
N VAL A 203 21.90 -19.58 -30.77
CA VAL A 203 20.93 -19.83 -31.85
C VAL A 203 21.71 -19.85 -33.17
N SER A 204 21.73 -20.98 -33.84
CA SER A 204 22.41 -21.12 -35.14
C SER A 204 21.54 -20.56 -36.26
N ILE A 205 22.07 -19.65 -37.09
CA ILE A 205 21.43 -19.07 -38.26
C ILE A 205 21.93 -19.81 -39.51
N PRO A 206 21.09 -20.46 -40.30
CA PRO A 206 21.51 -21.22 -41.48
C PRO A 206 22.20 -20.36 -42.55
N PRO A 207 23.06 -20.97 -43.38
CA PRO A 207 23.73 -20.28 -44.47
C PRO A 207 22.81 -19.54 -45.42
N TYR A 208 23.23 -18.34 -45.83
CA TYR A 208 22.54 -17.49 -46.80
C TYR A 208 21.07 -17.20 -46.45
N THR A 209 20.73 -17.16 -45.13
CA THR A 209 19.38 -16.82 -44.65
C THR A 209 19.39 -15.56 -43.83
N THR A 210 18.25 -14.91 -43.75
CA THR A 210 17.96 -13.86 -42.83
C THR A 210 16.80 -14.30 -41.94
N GLN A 211 17.01 -14.31 -40.63
CA GLN A 211 15.99 -14.72 -39.69
C GLN A 211 15.58 -13.57 -38.75
N ARG A 212 14.28 -13.47 -38.52
CA ARG A 212 13.76 -12.72 -37.33
C ARG A 212 13.77 -13.67 -36.16
N ILE A 213 14.45 -13.26 -35.11
CA ILE A 213 14.51 -13.96 -33.82
C ILE A 213 13.68 -13.16 -32.81
N THR A 214 12.71 -13.81 -32.17
CA THR A 214 11.92 -13.19 -31.13
C THR A 214 12.10 -13.98 -29.84
N VAL A 215 12.50 -13.27 -28.78
CA VAL A 215 12.61 -13.77 -27.42
C VAL A 215 11.28 -13.51 -26.72
N LEU A 216 10.62 -14.55 -26.29
CA LEU A 216 9.38 -14.55 -25.54
C LEU A 216 9.70 -14.95 -24.11
N ILE A 217 9.10 -14.26 -23.14
CA ILE A 217 9.21 -14.60 -21.72
C ILE A 217 7.86 -15.05 -21.22
N GLU A 218 7.81 -16.21 -20.59
CA GLU A 218 6.68 -16.67 -19.81
C GLU A 218 6.80 -16.10 -18.40
N TYR A 219 5.72 -15.51 -17.93
CA TYR A 219 5.58 -15.01 -16.57
C TYR A 219 4.52 -15.79 -15.83
N TYR A 220 4.77 -16.06 -14.55
CA TYR A 220 3.71 -16.37 -13.60
C TYR A 220 3.12 -15.05 -13.12
N TRP A 221 1.83 -14.87 -13.34
CA TRP A 221 1.08 -13.71 -12.88
C TRP A 221 -0.01 -14.17 -11.92
N PHE A 222 -0.08 -13.55 -10.76
CA PHE A 222 -1.13 -13.80 -9.80
C PHE A 222 -1.48 -12.56 -8.99
N GLU A 223 -2.68 -12.59 -8.45
CA GLU A 223 -3.20 -11.61 -7.53
C GLU A 223 -3.73 -12.35 -6.30
N THR A 224 -3.33 -11.93 -5.11
CA THR A 224 -3.81 -12.51 -3.87
C THR A 224 -4.12 -11.43 -2.85
N ARG A 225 -5.13 -11.67 -2.02
CA ARG A 225 -5.47 -10.81 -0.88
C ARG A 225 -4.44 -11.00 0.23
N TYR A 226 -4.17 -9.91 0.95
CA TYR A 226 -3.33 -9.95 2.14
C TYR A 226 -3.96 -9.21 3.32
N ALA A 227 -3.55 -9.59 4.53
CA ALA A 227 -3.70 -8.81 5.74
C ALA A 227 -2.31 -8.56 6.34
N LEU A 228 -1.92 -7.30 6.45
CA LEU A 228 -0.70 -6.87 7.11
C LEU A 228 -1.05 -6.39 8.52
N TYR A 229 -0.41 -6.98 9.51
CA TYR A 229 -0.59 -6.65 10.91
C TYR A 229 0.54 -5.74 11.36
N ALA A 230 0.15 -4.60 11.93
CA ALA A 230 1.07 -3.59 12.43
C ALA A 230 0.81 -3.30 13.91
N VAL A 231 1.85 -2.98 14.65
CA VAL A 231 1.79 -2.67 16.08
C VAL A 231 2.47 -1.35 16.38
N HIS A 232 1.83 -0.53 17.21
CA HIS A 232 2.42 0.71 17.67
C HIS A 232 3.49 0.43 18.75
N PRO A 233 4.75 0.87 18.57
CA PRO A 233 5.88 0.42 19.37
C PRO A 233 5.77 0.81 20.85
N LYS A 234 5.09 1.91 21.20
CA LYS A 234 4.95 2.37 22.58
C LYS A 234 3.66 1.92 23.25
N THR A 235 2.55 1.91 22.52
CA THR A 235 1.23 1.66 23.12
C THR A 235 0.78 0.20 22.97
N GLY A 236 1.40 -0.56 22.06
CA GLY A 236 0.97 -1.91 21.72
C GLY A 236 -0.34 -1.98 20.93
N LYS A 237 -0.92 -0.82 20.55
CA LYS A 237 -2.13 -0.77 19.71
C LYS A 237 -1.89 -1.47 18.40
N ARG A 238 -2.81 -2.32 17.99
CA ARG A 238 -2.71 -3.10 16.75
C ARG A 238 -3.61 -2.52 15.67
N ARG A 239 -3.13 -2.57 14.43
CA ARG A 239 -3.86 -2.20 13.23
C ARG A 239 -3.69 -3.28 12.17
N THR A 240 -4.70 -3.46 11.33
CA THR A 240 -4.65 -4.37 10.19
C THR A 240 -4.85 -3.58 8.92
N ILE A 241 -3.95 -3.78 7.96
CA ILE A 241 -4.04 -3.18 6.62
C ILE A 241 -4.36 -4.30 5.64
N ASN A 242 -5.58 -4.29 5.12
CA ASN A 242 -6.01 -5.24 4.11
C ASN A 242 -5.73 -4.69 2.72
N GLY A 243 -5.52 -5.62 1.77
CA GLY A 243 -5.26 -5.22 0.40
C GLY A 243 -5.01 -6.39 -0.52
N THR A 244 -4.44 -6.07 -1.68
CA THR A 244 -4.14 -7.01 -2.75
C THR A 244 -2.68 -6.89 -3.15
N LEU A 245 -1.99 -8.04 -3.25
CA LEU A 245 -0.67 -8.17 -3.85
C LEU A 245 -0.85 -8.60 -5.31
N GLN A 246 -0.30 -7.83 -6.24
CA GLN A 246 -0.09 -8.23 -7.62
C GLN A 246 1.38 -8.61 -7.82
N ASN A 247 1.61 -9.76 -8.44
CA ASN A 247 2.93 -10.32 -8.65
C ASN A 247 3.06 -10.85 -10.08
N LYS A 248 4.11 -10.41 -10.81
CA LYS A 248 4.46 -10.87 -12.15
C LYS A 248 5.92 -11.32 -12.13
N MET A 249 6.14 -12.62 -12.07
CA MET A 249 7.45 -13.24 -11.90
C MET A 249 7.88 -13.95 -13.19
N PRO A 250 9.11 -13.69 -13.73
CA PRO A 250 9.64 -14.44 -14.84
C PRO A 250 9.79 -15.93 -14.50
N ALA A 251 9.40 -16.80 -15.45
CA ALA A 251 9.40 -18.25 -15.26
C ALA A 251 10.27 -18.99 -16.29
N ALA A 252 9.96 -18.81 -17.58
CA ALA A 252 10.64 -19.48 -18.66
C ALA A 252 10.83 -18.53 -19.86
N TYR A 253 11.63 -18.95 -20.82
CA TYR A 253 11.75 -18.26 -22.11
C TYR A 253 11.48 -19.21 -23.27
N TYR A 254 11.09 -18.63 -24.40
CA TYR A 254 10.95 -19.31 -25.68
C TYR A 254 11.61 -18.47 -26.77
N ILE A 255 12.16 -19.16 -27.77
CA ILE A 255 12.72 -18.51 -28.95
C ILE A 255 11.92 -18.91 -30.17
N THR A 256 11.37 -17.94 -30.86
CA THR A 256 10.76 -18.14 -32.16
C THR A 256 11.64 -17.60 -33.29
N ARG A 257 11.66 -18.28 -34.43
CA ARG A 257 12.47 -17.92 -35.57
C ARG A 257 11.60 -17.93 -36.84
N GLU A 258 11.74 -16.90 -37.63
CA GLU A 258 11.01 -16.72 -38.90
C GLU A 258 12.01 -16.32 -39.99
N ASN A 259 12.03 -17.03 -41.11
CA ASN A 259 12.84 -16.62 -42.25
C ASN A 259 12.22 -15.39 -42.92
N ILE A 260 13.03 -14.36 -43.11
CA ILE A 260 12.63 -13.15 -43.83
C ILE A 260 13.15 -13.29 -45.26
N LYS A 261 12.26 -13.10 -46.23
CA LYS A 261 12.59 -13.13 -47.65
C LYS A 261 13.23 -11.82 -48.10
#